data_ea76d164251a0aff853037426df20a42
#
_entry.id   ea76d164251a0aff853037426df20a42
#
_cell.length_a   1.000
_cell.length_b   1.000
_cell.length_c   1.000
_cell.angle_alpha   90.00
_cell.angle_beta   90.00
_cell.angle_gamma   90.00
#
_symmetry.space_group_name_H-M   'P 1'
#
loop_
_entity.id
_entity.type
_entity.pdbx_description
1 polymer ?
#
loop_
_entity_poly.entity_id
_entity_poly.type
_entity_poly.pdbx_seq_one_letter_code
_entity_poly.pdbx_strand_id
1 'polypeptide(L)'
;HTAYRRQRQMCIRDSFYSQPRMFYRSQTPIEQAHIASAIVFELSKVETPYIRERMVAQLLTVDETLGKRVADGLGMKPVPKPIEPTVPVQDLPLSPALQLIGKAKPTLEGRKVAILVADDSNAEMLEKYKAAITAAKATPFIVAPKISITLNNGETIAADGQLAGSPSVLFDAIVSIIMPEQAKKLAKVSEAIAWFKDAHAHLKAIAYCGATDEFILIPQHIEKDASVVALKEIETFIEKAKSREWDREPNVRDLA
;
A
#
# COMPACT_ATOMS: atom_id res chain seq x y z
N HIS A 1 -36.24 12.77 24.35
CA HIS A 1 -37.13 13.27 23.29
C HIS A 1 -36.52 14.44 22.49
N THR A 2 -35.72 15.35 23.07
CA THR A 2 -35.17 16.54 22.43
C THR A 2 -34.02 16.20 21.44
N ALA A 3 -33.19 15.21 21.76
CA ALA A 3 -32.10 14.76 20.88
C ALA A 3 -32.64 14.11 19.58
N TYR A 4 -33.71 13.31 19.70
CA TYR A 4 -34.35 12.65 18.57
C TYR A 4 -35.06 13.65 17.63
N ARG A 5 -35.64 14.72 18.17
CA ARG A 5 -36.21 15.82 17.37
C ARG A 5 -35.12 16.62 16.63
N ARG A 6 -33.96 16.87 17.24
CA ARG A 6 -32.83 17.55 16.58
C ARG A 6 -32.26 16.71 15.44
N GLN A 7 -32.11 15.39 15.61
CA GLN A 7 -31.69 14.51 14.52
C GLN A 7 -32.70 14.48 13.36
N ARG A 8 -34.00 14.46 13.64
CA ARG A 8 -35.02 14.55 12.60
C ARG A 8 -35.05 15.91 11.89
N GLN A 9 -34.77 17.00 12.58
CA GLN A 9 -34.68 18.32 11.97
C GLN A 9 -33.45 18.47 11.08
N MET A 10 -32.32 17.87 11.44
CA MET A 10 -31.14 17.77 10.58
C MET A 10 -31.46 17.03 9.27
N CYS A 11 -32.10 15.87 9.36
CA CYS A 11 -32.49 15.08 8.18
C CYS A 11 -33.46 15.80 7.21
N ILE A 12 -34.23 16.77 7.68
CA ILE A 12 -35.22 17.51 6.87
C ILE A 12 -34.64 18.82 6.31
N ARG A 13 -33.63 19.40 6.97
CA ARG A 13 -33.08 20.73 6.63
C ARG A 13 -31.75 20.68 5.91
N ASP A 14 -30.96 19.61 6.10
CA ASP A 14 -29.62 19.51 5.57
C ASP A 14 -29.58 18.66 4.29
N SER A 15 -28.74 19.07 3.36
CA SER A 15 -28.48 18.28 2.17
C SER A 15 -27.69 17.03 2.52
N PHE A 16 -28.27 15.84 2.29
CA PHE A 16 -27.61 14.55 2.50
C PHE A 16 -26.35 14.36 1.63
N TYR A 17 -26.22 15.09 0.56
CA TYR A 17 -25.17 14.92 -0.44
C TYR A 17 -24.04 15.94 -0.32
N SER A 18 -24.28 17.09 0.34
CA SER A 18 -23.27 18.17 0.42
C SER A 18 -22.04 17.77 1.24
N GLN A 19 -22.22 17.14 2.41
CA GLN A 19 -21.10 16.69 3.23
C GLN A 19 -20.33 15.51 2.61
N PRO A 20 -20.98 14.43 2.12
CA PRO A 20 -20.29 13.37 1.38
C PRO A 20 -19.53 13.90 0.16
N ARG A 21 -20.09 14.85 -0.59
CA ARG A 21 -19.40 15.50 -1.71
C ARG A 21 -18.14 16.22 -1.24
N MET A 22 -18.24 17.04 -0.22
CA MET A 22 -17.11 17.75 0.36
C MET A 22 -16.05 16.79 0.86
N PHE A 23 -16.44 15.71 1.54
CA PHE A 23 -15.52 14.67 2.00
C PHE A 23 -14.77 14.04 0.82
N TYR A 24 -15.48 13.52 -0.19
CA TYR A 24 -14.87 12.88 -1.36
C TYR A 24 -13.93 13.82 -2.12
N ARG A 25 -14.38 15.05 -2.39
CA ARG A 25 -13.57 16.05 -3.11
C ARG A 25 -12.38 16.56 -2.33
N SER A 26 -12.41 16.46 -1.00
CA SER A 26 -11.28 16.81 -0.13
C SER A 26 -10.17 15.76 -0.13
N GLN A 27 -10.44 14.56 -0.62
CA GLN A 27 -9.47 13.47 -0.65
C GLN A 27 -8.46 13.66 -1.79
N THR A 28 -7.27 13.09 -1.65
CA THR A 28 -6.30 12.99 -2.76
C THR A 28 -6.86 12.10 -3.88
N PRO A 29 -6.35 12.20 -5.12
CA PRO A 29 -6.78 11.32 -6.21
C PRO A 29 -6.67 9.83 -5.88
N ILE A 30 -5.65 9.42 -5.13
CA ILE A 30 -5.43 8.04 -4.69
C ILE A 30 -6.50 7.63 -3.68
N GLU A 31 -6.80 8.46 -2.69
CA GLU A 31 -7.86 8.20 -1.71
C GLU A 31 -9.24 8.15 -2.35
N GLN A 32 -9.50 9.00 -3.35
CA GLN A 32 -10.73 8.94 -4.15
C GLN A 32 -10.85 7.62 -4.92
N ALA A 33 -9.74 7.12 -5.47
CA ALA A 33 -9.70 5.81 -6.12
C ALA A 33 -9.97 4.67 -5.13
N HIS A 34 -9.38 4.73 -3.93
CA HIS A 34 -9.66 3.76 -2.87
C HIS A 34 -11.13 3.76 -2.45
N ILE A 35 -11.76 4.94 -2.32
CA ILE A 35 -13.18 5.05 -1.99
C ILE A 35 -14.03 4.38 -3.07
N ALA A 36 -13.78 4.69 -4.35
CA ALA A 36 -14.52 4.08 -5.46
C ALA A 36 -14.35 2.55 -5.47
N SER A 37 -13.12 2.06 -5.38
CA SER A 37 -12.81 0.62 -5.39
C SER A 37 -13.42 -0.11 -4.20
N ALA A 38 -13.41 0.47 -3.00
CA ALA A 38 -14.05 -0.11 -1.83
C ALA A 38 -15.57 -0.23 -2.01
N ILE A 39 -16.21 0.79 -2.61
CA ILE A 39 -17.65 0.76 -2.89
C ILE A 39 -17.95 -0.30 -3.95
N VAL A 40 -17.15 -0.40 -5.03
CA VAL A 40 -17.29 -1.45 -6.04
C VAL A 40 -17.18 -2.83 -5.40
N PHE A 41 -16.16 -3.04 -4.56
CA PHE A 41 -15.96 -4.32 -3.87
C PHE A 41 -17.16 -4.71 -3.00
N GLU A 42 -17.73 -3.78 -2.24
CA GLU A 42 -18.90 -4.08 -1.40
C GLU A 42 -20.18 -4.26 -2.24
N LEU A 43 -20.41 -3.43 -3.25
CA LEU A 43 -21.59 -3.54 -4.10
C LEU A 43 -21.54 -4.77 -5.02
N SER A 44 -20.36 -5.27 -5.38
CA SER A 44 -20.23 -6.50 -6.18
C SER A 44 -20.81 -7.73 -5.48
N LYS A 45 -20.85 -7.74 -4.15
CA LYS A 45 -21.43 -8.80 -3.31
C LYS A 45 -22.96 -8.72 -3.20
N VAL A 46 -23.55 -7.60 -3.59
CA VAL A 46 -25.01 -7.41 -3.52
C VAL A 46 -25.67 -8.13 -4.71
N GLU A 47 -26.45 -9.16 -4.44
CA GLU A 47 -27.07 -10.00 -5.47
C GLU A 47 -28.21 -9.29 -6.23
N THR A 48 -28.91 -8.36 -5.55
CA THR A 48 -30.11 -7.69 -6.07
C THR A 48 -29.74 -6.48 -6.94
N PRO A 49 -29.93 -6.51 -8.28
CA PRO A 49 -29.47 -5.48 -9.20
C PRO A 49 -29.99 -4.07 -8.88
N TYR A 50 -31.29 -3.93 -8.56
CA TYR A 50 -31.87 -2.62 -8.30
C TYR A 50 -31.24 -1.90 -7.09
N ILE A 51 -30.69 -2.64 -6.13
CA ILE A 51 -29.99 -2.05 -4.98
C ILE A 51 -28.68 -1.41 -5.44
N ARG A 52 -27.94 -2.09 -6.33
CA ARG A 52 -26.72 -1.53 -6.94
C ARG A 52 -27.06 -0.26 -7.74
N GLU A 53 -28.09 -0.31 -8.59
CA GLU A 53 -28.55 0.82 -9.40
C GLU A 53 -28.91 2.02 -8.52
N ARG A 54 -29.70 1.78 -7.48
CA ARG A 54 -30.11 2.83 -6.55
C ARG A 54 -28.92 3.46 -5.81
N MET A 55 -27.95 2.64 -5.38
CA MET A 55 -26.74 3.16 -4.72
C MET A 55 -25.90 3.99 -5.69
N VAL A 56 -25.67 3.52 -6.92
CA VAL A 56 -24.93 4.28 -7.93
C VAL A 56 -25.64 5.59 -8.26
N ALA A 57 -26.98 5.59 -8.36
CA ALA A 57 -27.76 6.81 -8.57
C ALA A 57 -27.56 7.84 -7.44
N GLN A 58 -27.43 7.39 -6.19
CA GLN A 58 -27.08 8.25 -5.04
C GLN A 58 -25.63 8.77 -5.13
N LEU A 59 -24.68 7.92 -5.49
CA LEU A 59 -23.29 8.31 -5.64
C LEU A 59 -23.09 9.35 -6.77
N LEU A 60 -23.84 9.24 -7.86
CA LEU A 60 -23.87 10.25 -8.92
C LEU A 60 -24.36 11.62 -8.41
N THR A 61 -25.29 11.62 -7.46
CA THR A 61 -25.76 12.85 -6.81
C THR A 61 -24.74 13.40 -5.83
N VAL A 62 -23.97 12.55 -5.15
CA VAL A 62 -22.84 12.97 -4.32
C VAL A 62 -21.76 13.63 -5.19
N ASP A 63 -21.23 12.89 -6.16
CA ASP A 63 -20.25 13.36 -7.13
C ASP A 63 -20.30 12.51 -8.40
N GLU A 64 -20.37 13.19 -9.56
CA GLU A 64 -20.52 12.52 -10.85
C GLU A 64 -19.33 11.60 -11.15
N THR A 65 -18.12 12.02 -10.81
CA THR A 65 -16.91 11.21 -11.03
C THR A 65 -16.93 9.95 -10.18
N LEU A 66 -17.30 10.05 -8.90
CA LEU A 66 -17.44 8.90 -8.01
C LEU A 66 -18.48 7.91 -8.54
N GLY A 67 -19.68 8.41 -8.89
CA GLY A 67 -20.77 7.56 -9.38
C GLY A 67 -20.42 6.85 -10.70
N LYS A 68 -19.74 7.54 -11.63
CA LYS A 68 -19.28 6.95 -12.90
C LYS A 68 -18.21 5.89 -12.68
N ARG A 69 -17.23 6.13 -11.84
CA ARG A 69 -16.18 5.15 -11.50
C ARG A 69 -16.78 3.88 -10.92
N VAL A 70 -17.71 4.03 -9.97
CA VAL A 70 -18.39 2.87 -9.36
C VAL A 70 -19.27 2.13 -10.38
N ALA A 71 -20.00 2.84 -11.25
CA ALA A 71 -20.80 2.21 -12.31
C ALA A 71 -19.93 1.40 -13.26
N ASP A 72 -18.77 1.95 -13.66
CA ASP A 72 -17.81 1.27 -14.54
C ASP A 72 -17.23 0.03 -13.88
N GLY A 73 -16.75 0.14 -12.64
CA GLY A 73 -16.23 -0.99 -11.88
C GLY A 73 -17.25 -2.11 -11.61
N LEU A 74 -18.56 -1.79 -11.62
CA LEU A 74 -19.65 -2.77 -11.54
C LEU A 74 -20.11 -3.27 -12.92
N GLY A 75 -19.55 -2.76 -14.02
CA GLY A 75 -19.96 -3.11 -15.39
C GLY A 75 -21.38 -2.67 -15.74
N MET A 76 -21.90 -1.61 -15.12
CA MET A 76 -23.29 -1.16 -15.28
C MET A 76 -23.49 -0.41 -16.58
N LYS A 77 -24.34 -0.97 -17.46
CA LYS A 77 -24.77 -0.35 -18.74
C LYS A 77 -26.26 -0.59 -18.94
N PRO A 78 -27.09 0.47 -19.07
CA PRO A 78 -26.74 1.91 -18.98
C PRO A 78 -26.42 2.36 -17.54
N VAL A 79 -25.67 3.44 -17.41
CA VAL A 79 -25.44 4.09 -16.10
C VAL A 79 -26.76 4.70 -15.63
N PRO A 80 -27.17 4.49 -14.37
CA PRO A 80 -28.42 5.04 -13.85
C PRO A 80 -28.40 6.57 -13.82
N LYS A 81 -29.58 7.19 -13.78
CA LYS A 81 -29.69 8.64 -13.61
C LYS A 81 -29.44 9.01 -12.14
N PRO A 82 -28.79 10.15 -11.87
CA PRO A 82 -28.66 10.64 -10.50
C PRO A 82 -30.04 10.88 -9.87
N ILE A 83 -30.14 10.71 -8.56
CA ILE A 83 -31.34 11.03 -7.79
C ILE A 83 -31.46 12.54 -7.68
N GLU A 84 -32.64 13.06 -7.94
CA GLU A 84 -32.95 14.48 -7.71
C GLU A 84 -33.01 14.74 -6.18
N PRO A 85 -32.14 15.59 -5.64
CA PRO A 85 -32.10 15.85 -4.20
C PRO A 85 -33.25 16.79 -3.79
N THR A 86 -33.92 16.48 -2.68
CA THR A 86 -34.98 17.34 -2.12
C THR A 86 -34.46 18.73 -1.73
N VAL A 87 -33.21 18.79 -1.27
CA VAL A 87 -32.49 20.04 -0.97
C VAL A 87 -31.30 20.15 -1.92
N PRO A 88 -31.09 21.28 -2.58
CA PRO A 88 -29.97 21.46 -3.51
C PRO A 88 -28.63 21.12 -2.86
N VAL A 89 -27.81 20.38 -3.61
CA VAL A 89 -26.47 20.02 -3.16
C VAL A 89 -25.58 21.27 -3.15
N GLN A 90 -24.95 21.54 -2.02
CA GLN A 90 -24.05 22.67 -1.85
C GLN A 90 -22.61 22.24 -2.05
N ASP A 91 -21.82 23.06 -2.74
CA ASP A 91 -20.38 22.91 -2.84
C ASP A 91 -19.72 23.57 -1.62
N LEU A 92 -19.48 22.77 -0.58
CA LEU A 92 -18.82 23.21 0.64
C LEU A 92 -17.30 23.37 0.40
N PRO A 93 -16.61 24.25 1.14
CA PRO A 93 -15.17 24.41 1.05
C PRO A 93 -14.44 23.08 1.31
N LEU A 94 -13.42 22.80 0.51
CA LEU A 94 -12.59 21.61 0.68
C LEU A 94 -11.82 21.65 2.00
N SER A 95 -11.64 20.50 2.64
CA SER A 95 -10.90 20.35 3.89
C SER A 95 -9.75 19.36 3.74
N PRO A 96 -8.52 19.82 3.44
CA PRO A 96 -7.34 18.95 3.36
C PRO A 96 -7.09 18.19 4.68
N ALA A 97 -7.65 18.69 5.79
CA ALA A 97 -7.59 17.99 7.07
C ALA A 97 -8.30 16.63 7.08
N LEU A 98 -9.11 16.30 6.09
CA LEU A 98 -9.77 14.99 5.94
C LEU A 98 -8.90 13.95 5.23
N GLN A 99 -7.84 14.35 4.54
CA GLN A 99 -6.91 13.43 3.89
C GLN A 99 -6.14 12.61 4.92
N LEU A 100 -5.81 11.36 4.59
CA LEU A 100 -5.00 10.45 5.39
C LEU A 100 -3.57 10.35 4.87
N ILE A 101 -3.41 10.33 3.54
CA ILE A 101 -2.10 10.31 2.88
C ILE A 101 -1.34 11.58 3.26
N GLY A 102 -0.08 11.42 3.66
CA GLY A 102 0.76 12.53 4.10
C GLY A 102 0.63 12.93 5.58
N LYS A 103 -0.34 12.39 6.33
CA LYS A 103 -0.46 12.62 7.79
C LYS A 103 0.29 11.63 8.65
N ALA A 104 0.72 10.50 8.08
CA ALA A 104 1.54 9.54 8.81
C ALA A 104 2.87 10.22 9.22
N LYS A 105 3.28 10.03 10.48
CA LYS A 105 4.58 10.53 10.93
C LYS A 105 5.69 9.87 10.11
N PRO A 106 6.60 10.64 9.50
CA PRO A 106 7.71 10.09 8.72
C PRO A 106 8.80 9.54 9.67
N THR A 107 8.53 8.41 10.30
CA THR A 107 9.42 7.76 11.26
C THR A 107 9.41 6.25 11.07
N LEU A 108 10.52 5.62 11.38
CA LEU A 108 10.63 4.16 11.50
C LEU A 108 10.50 3.68 12.95
N GLU A 109 10.33 4.57 13.91
CA GLU A 109 10.22 4.22 15.33
C GLU A 109 9.10 3.19 15.56
N GLY A 110 9.48 2.06 16.18
CA GLY A 110 8.57 0.95 16.46
C GLY A 110 8.21 0.06 15.26
N ARG A 111 8.77 0.31 14.06
CA ARG A 111 8.57 -0.50 12.86
C ARG A 111 9.60 -1.61 12.73
N LYS A 112 9.31 -2.59 11.86
CA LYS A 112 10.21 -3.69 11.55
C LYS A 112 10.68 -3.62 10.09
N VAL A 113 11.98 -3.76 9.89
CA VAL A 113 12.60 -3.83 8.55
C VAL A 113 13.24 -5.19 8.37
N ALA A 114 12.81 -5.93 7.34
CA ALA A 114 13.38 -7.24 7.06
C ALA A 114 14.63 -7.14 6.20
N ILE A 115 15.63 -7.96 6.54
CA ILE A 115 16.88 -8.12 5.78
C ILE A 115 16.95 -9.55 5.29
N LEU A 116 16.76 -9.76 3.99
CA LEU A 116 16.92 -11.06 3.35
C LEU A 116 18.39 -11.34 3.12
N VAL A 117 18.87 -12.41 3.72
CA VAL A 117 20.23 -12.94 3.60
C VAL A 117 20.21 -14.43 3.24
N ALA A 118 21.32 -14.94 2.76
CA ALA A 118 21.53 -16.36 2.48
C ALA A 118 23.01 -16.71 2.74
N ASP A 119 23.41 -17.96 2.52
CA ASP A 119 24.82 -18.32 2.60
C ASP A 119 25.67 -17.41 1.70
N ASP A 120 26.87 -17.05 2.13
CA ASP A 120 27.81 -16.13 1.50
C ASP A 120 27.39 -14.66 1.44
N SER A 121 26.29 -14.27 2.07
CA SER A 121 25.89 -12.84 2.18
C SER A 121 26.98 -12.00 2.82
N ASN A 122 27.08 -10.73 2.36
CA ASN A 122 28.10 -9.82 2.83
C ASN A 122 27.87 -9.39 4.28
N ALA A 123 28.74 -9.83 5.18
CA ALA A 123 28.64 -9.57 6.62
C ALA A 123 28.74 -8.07 6.95
N GLU A 124 29.67 -7.34 6.32
CA GLU A 124 29.84 -5.90 6.57
C GLU A 124 28.58 -5.11 6.19
N MET A 125 27.97 -5.44 5.06
CA MET A 125 26.77 -4.79 4.60
C MET A 125 25.57 -5.10 5.51
N LEU A 126 25.49 -6.35 5.99
CA LEU A 126 24.47 -6.74 6.98
C LEU A 126 24.57 -5.90 8.24
N GLU A 127 25.76 -5.75 8.81
CA GLU A 127 25.97 -4.97 10.02
C GLU A 127 25.68 -3.47 9.81
N LYS A 128 26.05 -2.90 8.64
CA LYS A 128 25.71 -1.51 8.28
C LYS A 128 24.19 -1.29 8.28
N TYR A 129 23.43 -2.19 7.65
CA TYR A 129 21.97 -2.08 7.64
C TYR A 129 21.35 -2.27 9.01
N LYS A 130 21.82 -3.23 9.81
CA LYS A 130 21.36 -3.42 11.19
C LYS A 130 21.59 -2.15 12.02
N ALA A 131 22.78 -1.57 11.92
CA ALA A 131 23.11 -0.33 12.61
C ALA A 131 22.22 0.86 12.17
N ALA A 132 22.03 1.05 10.88
CA ALA A 132 21.22 2.13 10.34
C ALA A 132 19.73 2.00 10.72
N ILE A 133 19.18 0.78 10.64
CA ILE A 133 17.79 0.48 11.04
C ILE A 133 17.61 0.74 12.55
N THR A 134 18.55 0.28 13.36
CA THR A 134 18.51 0.50 14.83
C THR A 134 18.65 1.98 15.18
N ALA A 135 19.52 2.72 14.50
CA ALA A 135 19.68 4.16 14.68
C ALA A 135 18.40 4.93 14.32
N ALA A 136 17.61 4.41 13.36
CA ALA A 136 16.29 4.93 13.02
C ALA A 136 15.18 4.49 14.00
N LYS A 137 15.52 3.83 15.11
CA LYS A 137 14.62 3.28 16.14
C LYS A 137 13.66 2.21 15.62
N ALA A 138 14.02 1.55 14.52
CA ALA A 138 13.33 0.38 14.00
C ALA A 138 14.02 -0.91 14.45
N THR A 139 13.32 -2.02 14.32
CA THR A 139 13.85 -3.35 14.62
C THR A 139 14.29 -4.02 13.33
N PRO A 140 15.60 -4.33 13.14
CA PRO A 140 16.03 -5.19 12.06
C PRO A 140 15.56 -6.62 12.32
N PHE A 141 15.12 -7.32 11.25
CA PHE A 141 14.66 -8.69 11.31
C PHE A 141 15.31 -9.49 10.18
N ILE A 142 16.14 -10.47 10.56
CA ILE A 142 16.89 -11.27 9.60
C ILE A 142 15.99 -12.38 9.06
N VAL A 143 15.78 -12.38 7.74
CA VAL A 143 15.04 -13.42 7.02
C VAL A 143 16.03 -14.21 6.17
N ALA A 144 15.96 -15.54 6.20
CA ALA A 144 16.79 -16.39 5.37
C ALA A 144 16.04 -17.64 4.89
N PRO A 145 16.50 -18.31 3.82
CA PRO A 145 15.94 -19.60 3.39
C PRO A 145 16.05 -20.70 4.44
N LYS A 146 17.05 -20.58 5.32
CA LYS A 146 17.35 -21.52 6.43
C LYS A 146 17.48 -20.73 7.72
N ILE A 147 17.22 -21.37 8.85
CA ILE A 147 17.36 -20.74 10.18
C ILE A 147 18.82 -20.44 10.54
N SER A 148 19.77 -21.16 9.97
CA SER A 148 21.21 -20.90 10.16
C SER A 148 21.86 -20.75 8.79
N ILE A 149 22.65 -19.70 8.63
CA ILE A 149 23.40 -19.38 7.41
C ILE A 149 24.84 -19.00 7.76
N THR A 150 25.75 -19.22 6.82
CA THR A 150 27.16 -18.82 6.96
C THR A 150 27.44 -17.63 6.05
N LEU A 151 27.89 -16.52 6.62
CA LEU A 151 28.23 -15.29 5.91
C LEU A 151 29.58 -15.42 5.17
N ASN A 152 29.89 -14.46 4.31
CA ASN A 152 31.14 -14.45 3.49
C ASN A 152 32.43 -14.33 4.33
N ASN A 153 32.35 -13.94 5.59
CA ASN A 153 33.47 -13.91 6.53
C ASN A 153 33.66 -15.22 7.32
N GLY A 154 32.84 -16.24 7.05
CA GLY A 154 32.85 -17.53 7.75
C GLY A 154 32.04 -17.57 9.04
N GLU A 155 31.46 -16.46 9.45
CA GLU A 155 30.59 -16.40 10.63
C GLU A 155 29.25 -17.08 10.36
N THR A 156 28.79 -17.91 11.29
CA THR A 156 27.46 -18.53 11.21
C THR A 156 26.51 -17.76 12.11
N ILE A 157 25.42 -17.29 11.53
CA ILE A 157 24.37 -16.55 12.23
C ILE A 157 23.03 -17.29 12.16
N ALA A 158 22.19 -17.04 13.17
CA ALA A 158 20.80 -17.46 13.15
C ALA A 158 19.93 -16.38 12.48
N ALA A 159 18.99 -16.82 11.63
CA ALA A 159 17.94 -15.95 11.14
C ALA A 159 16.81 -15.83 12.18
N ASP A 160 16.17 -14.66 12.24
CA ASP A 160 15.00 -14.43 13.10
C ASP A 160 13.75 -15.14 12.55
N GLY A 161 13.72 -15.38 11.23
CA GLY A 161 12.65 -16.10 10.57
C GLY A 161 13.07 -16.77 9.26
N GLN A 162 12.43 -17.89 8.95
CA GLN A 162 12.57 -18.54 7.67
C GLN A 162 11.72 -17.80 6.61
N LEU A 163 12.23 -17.67 5.39
CA LEU A 163 11.58 -16.94 4.28
C LEU A 163 10.13 -17.38 4.04
N ALA A 164 9.87 -18.71 4.03
CA ALA A 164 8.51 -19.24 3.83
C ALA A 164 7.51 -18.85 4.94
N GLY A 165 8.00 -18.63 6.16
CA GLY A 165 7.17 -18.19 7.30
C GLY A 165 7.22 -16.69 7.60
N SER A 166 7.97 -15.92 6.79
CA SER A 166 8.21 -14.50 7.01
C SER A 166 7.88 -13.67 5.76
N PRO A 167 6.61 -13.66 5.29
CA PRO A 167 6.22 -12.91 4.11
C PRO A 167 6.46 -11.42 4.30
N SER A 168 6.80 -10.71 3.24
CA SER A 168 7.17 -9.29 3.31
C SER A 168 6.06 -8.38 3.85
N VAL A 169 4.80 -8.83 3.84
CA VAL A 169 3.66 -8.10 4.41
C VAL A 169 3.80 -7.83 5.91
N LEU A 170 4.59 -8.62 6.65
CA LEU A 170 4.84 -8.46 8.09
C LEU A 170 5.81 -7.32 8.41
N PHE A 171 6.45 -6.74 7.41
CA PHE A 171 7.52 -5.75 7.57
C PHE A 171 7.16 -4.43 6.90
N ASP A 172 7.73 -3.33 7.37
CA ASP A 172 7.48 -1.99 6.82
C ASP A 172 8.34 -1.67 5.60
N ALA A 173 9.54 -2.22 5.53
CA ALA A 173 10.45 -2.12 4.40
C ALA A 173 11.32 -3.39 4.32
N ILE A 174 11.98 -3.60 3.20
CA ILE A 174 12.80 -4.79 2.96
C ILE A 174 14.18 -4.45 2.37
N VAL A 175 15.16 -5.24 2.75
CA VAL A 175 16.55 -5.17 2.25
C VAL A 175 16.95 -6.53 1.74
N SER A 176 17.67 -6.62 0.64
CA SER A 176 18.21 -7.87 0.10
C SER A 176 19.72 -7.82 -0.03
N ILE A 177 20.41 -8.71 0.70
CA ILE A 177 21.87 -8.85 0.71
C ILE A 177 22.20 -10.29 0.33
N ILE A 178 22.04 -10.64 -0.95
CA ILE A 178 22.26 -12.01 -1.44
C ILE A 178 23.30 -12.04 -2.56
N MET A 179 24.05 -13.12 -2.61
CA MET A 179 25.06 -13.34 -3.65
C MET A 179 24.42 -13.97 -4.91
N PRO A 180 25.08 -13.84 -6.11
CA PRO A 180 24.49 -14.30 -7.37
C PRO A 180 24.00 -15.74 -7.39
N GLU A 181 24.76 -16.67 -6.80
CA GLU A 181 24.37 -18.08 -6.78
C GLU A 181 23.13 -18.34 -5.93
N GLN A 182 22.97 -17.59 -4.84
CA GLN A 182 21.76 -17.68 -4.01
C GLN A 182 20.58 -16.97 -4.67
N ALA A 183 20.81 -15.83 -5.33
CA ALA A 183 19.77 -15.12 -6.08
C ALA A 183 19.20 -15.99 -7.21
N LYS A 184 20.04 -16.70 -7.97
CA LYS A 184 19.61 -17.67 -9.00
C LYS A 184 18.73 -18.80 -8.44
N LYS A 185 19.04 -19.28 -7.22
CA LYS A 185 18.24 -20.29 -6.55
C LYS A 185 16.90 -19.71 -6.10
N LEU A 186 16.93 -18.54 -5.44
CA LEU A 186 15.74 -17.86 -4.93
C LEU A 186 14.79 -17.40 -6.03
N ALA A 187 15.32 -17.04 -7.20
CA ALA A 187 14.52 -16.70 -8.38
C ALA A 187 13.57 -17.82 -8.86
N LYS A 188 13.77 -19.05 -8.40
CA LYS A 188 12.91 -20.20 -8.69
C LYS A 188 11.96 -20.57 -7.54
N VAL A 189 12.03 -19.83 -6.44
CA VAL A 189 11.26 -20.08 -5.21
C VAL A 189 10.09 -19.10 -5.16
N SER A 190 8.87 -19.62 -5.17
CA SER A 190 7.64 -18.81 -5.22
C SER A 190 7.56 -17.81 -4.08
N GLU A 191 7.95 -18.22 -2.86
CA GLU A 191 7.94 -17.39 -1.67
C GLU A 191 8.91 -16.22 -1.78
N ALA A 192 10.08 -16.43 -2.40
CA ALA A 192 11.05 -15.36 -2.63
C ALA A 192 10.54 -14.33 -3.66
N ILE A 193 9.93 -14.83 -4.75
CA ILE A 193 9.31 -13.98 -5.76
C ILE A 193 8.17 -13.16 -5.15
N ALA A 194 7.27 -13.82 -4.43
CA ALA A 194 6.16 -13.17 -3.74
C ALA A 194 6.65 -12.12 -2.74
N TRP A 195 7.76 -12.40 -2.03
CA TRP A 195 8.34 -11.50 -1.04
C TRP A 195 8.68 -10.12 -1.61
N PHE A 196 9.29 -10.07 -2.80
CA PHE A 196 9.59 -8.81 -3.48
C PHE A 196 8.36 -8.19 -4.15
N LYS A 197 7.53 -8.99 -4.81
CA LYS A 197 6.29 -8.50 -5.45
C LYS A 197 5.32 -7.88 -4.45
N ASP A 198 5.11 -8.53 -3.32
CA ASP A 198 4.23 -8.03 -2.27
C ASP A 198 4.77 -6.75 -1.64
N ALA A 199 6.09 -6.67 -1.38
CA ALA A 199 6.70 -5.44 -0.88
C ALA A 199 6.52 -4.28 -1.87
N HIS A 200 6.72 -4.52 -3.16
CA HIS A 200 6.52 -3.52 -4.21
C HIS A 200 5.05 -3.11 -4.33
N ALA A 201 4.13 -4.08 -4.40
CA ALA A 201 2.69 -3.83 -4.49
C ALA A 201 2.11 -3.15 -3.24
N HIS A 202 2.76 -3.30 -2.06
CA HIS A 202 2.39 -2.60 -0.83
C HIS A 202 3.17 -1.27 -0.65
N LEU A 203 3.75 -0.74 -1.73
CA LEU A 203 4.38 0.57 -1.78
C LEU A 203 5.56 0.74 -0.79
N LYS A 204 6.21 -0.37 -0.43
CA LYS A 204 7.30 -0.38 0.55
C LYS A 204 8.62 0.03 -0.10
N ALA A 205 9.53 0.57 0.72
CA ALA A 205 10.91 0.75 0.31
C ALA A 205 11.61 -0.61 0.20
N ILE A 206 12.41 -0.75 -0.85
CA ILE A 206 13.18 -1.96 -1.18
C ILE A 206 14.63 -1.56 -1.43
N ALA A 207 15.57 -2.09 -0.62
CA ALA A 207 16.99 -2.01 -0.95
C ALA A 207 17.46 -3.31 -1.58
N TYR A 208 18.14 -3.24 -2.71
CA TYR A 208 18.53 -4.40 -3.48
C TYR A 208 20.02 -4.40 -3.87
N CYS A 209 20.63 -5.58 -3.88
CA CYS A 209 21.96 -5.79 -4.48
C CYS A 209 21.85 -6.12 -5.99
N GLY A 210 22.96 -6.02 -6.73
CA GLY A 210 22.97 -6.30 -8.16
C GLY A 210 22.46 -7.71 -8.53
N ALA A 211 22.74 -8.70 -7.71
CA ALA A 211 22.22 -10.05 -7.92
C ALA A 211 20.69 -10.14 -7.77
N THR A 212 20.13 -9.43 -6.82
CA THR A 212 18.65 -9.33 -6.67
C THR A 212 18.03 -8.65 -7.89
N ASP A 213 18.67 -7.58 -8.38
CA ASP A 213 18.21 -6.88 -9.56
C ASP A 213 18.18 -7.79 -10.79
N GLU A 214 19.31 -8.41 -11.09
CA GLU A 214 19.50 -9.26 -12.28
C GLU A 214 18.58 -10.49 -12.30
N PHE A 215 18.47 -11.18 -11.16
CA PHE A 215 17.78 -12.48 -11.12
C PHE A 215 16.34 -12.43 -10.61
N ILE A 216 15.93 -11.34 -9.94
CA ILE A 216 14.59 -11.24 -9.35
C ILE A 216 13.83 -10.02 -9.86
N LEU A 217 14.35 -8.79 -9.65
CA LEU A 217 13.54 -7.60 -9.93
C LEU A 217 13.25 -7.44 -11.43
N ILE A 218 14.27 -7.52 -12.28
CA ILE A 218 14.10 -7.41 -13.73
C ILE A 218 13.20 -8.53 -14.30
N PRO A 219 13.43 -9.83 -14.02
CA PRO A 219 12.58 -10.88 -14.54
C PRO A 219 11.14 -10.85 -14.05
N GLN A 220 10.90 -10.26 -12.87
CA GLN A 220 9.56 -10.11 -12.29
C GLN A 220 8.89 -8.78 -12.64
N HIS A 221 9.50 -7.98 -13.51
CA HIS A 221 8.99 -6.66 -13.93
C HIS A 221 8.71 -5.72 -12.75
N ILE A 222 9.57 -5.79 -11.72
CA ILE A 222 9.50 -4.87 -10.59
C ILE A 222 10.20 -3.58 -11.01
N GLU A 223 9.43 -2.54 -11.25
CA GLU A 223 9.94 -1.24 -11.66
C GLU A 223 10.73 -0.55 -10.54
N LYS A 224 11.79 0.14 -10.94
CA LYS A 224 12.61 0.92 -10.02
C LYS A 224 12.10 2.35 -9.98
N ASP A 225 11.72 2.77 -8.80
CA ASP A 225 11.31 4.14 -8.51
C ASP A 225 12.15 4.73 -7.38
N ALA A 226 11.73 5.86 -6.83
CA ALA A 226 12.45 6.56 -5.77
C ALA A 226 12.61 5.75 -4.47
N SER A 227 11.82 4.69 -4.26
CA SER A 227 11.84 3.83 -3.06
C SER A 227 12.40 2.42 -3.33
N VAL A 228 12.79 2.11 -4.58
CA VAL A 228 13.51 0.89 -4.93
C VAL A 228 14.97 1.28 -5.20
N VAL A 229 15.80 1.20 -4.16
CA VAL A 229 17.13 1.81 -4.13
C VAL A 229 18.25 0.77 -4.13
N ALA A 230 19.42 1.15 -4.67
CA ALA A 230 20.57 0.27 -4.63
C ALA A 230 21.08 0.06 -3.20
N LEU A 231 21.58 -1.15 -2.90
CA LEU A 231 22.05 -1.55 -1.58
C LEU A 231 23.09 -0.61 -0.94
N LYS A 232 23.87 0.11 -1.75
CA LYS A 232 24.86 1.09 -1.26
C LYS A 232 24.24 2.38 -0.72
N GLU A 233 22.97 2.65 -1.02
CA GLU A 233 22.26 3.90 -0.70
C GLU A 233 21.48 3.78 0.61
N ILE A 234 22.18 3.45 1.70
CA ILE A 234 21.57 3.14 3.01
C ILE A 234 20.74 4.31 3.53
N GLU A 235 21.26 5.54 3.47
CA GLU A 235 20.58 6.74 3.98
C GLU A 235 19.30 7.02 3.19
N THR A 236 19.36 6.92 1.87
CA THR A 236 18.20 7.05 0.99
C THR A 236 17.15 5.99 1.31
N PHE A 237 17.57 4.74 1.50
CA PHE A 237 16.65 3.66 1.90
C PHE A 237 15.96 3.98 3.23
N ILE A 238 16.70 4.36 4.26
CA ILE A 238 16.13 4.69 5.58
C ILE A 238 15.13 5.84 5.47
N GLU A 239 15.43 6.86 4.67
CA GLU A 239 14.51 7.98 4.46
C GLU A 239 13.23 7.53 3.76
N LYS A 240 13.35 6.76 2.67
CA LYS A 240 12.21 6.24 1.92
C LYS A 240 11.36 5.22 2.70
N ALA A 241 11.98 4.45 3.58
CA ALA A 241 11.28 3.50 4.43
C ALA A 241 10.35 4.14 5.48
N LYS A 242 10.50 5.43 5.76
CA LYS A 242 9.63 6.17 6.70
C LYS A 242 8.20 6.38 6.17
N SER A 243 7.99 6.26 4.87
CA SER A 243 6.70 6.45 4.19
C SER A 243 6.42 5.36 3.18
N ARG A 244 5.22 5.36 2.59
CA ARG A 244 4.88 4.55 1.41
C ARG A 244 5.16 5.35 0.14
N GLU A 245 5.53 4.65 -0.94
CA GLU A 245 5.72 5.26 -2.26
C GLU A 245 4.35 5.34 -2.99
N TRP A 246 3.57 6.37 -2.64
CA TRP A 246 2.21 6.52 -3.14
C TRP A 246 2.14 6.74 -4.65
N ASP A 247 3.16 7.34 -5.25
CA ASP A 247 3.22 7.57 -6.70
C ASP A 247 3.31 6.25 -7.50
N ARG A 248 3.72 5.15 -6.85
CA ARG A 248 3.73 3.81 -7.43
C ARG A 248 2.33 3.19 -7.56
N GLU A 249 1.37 3.60 -6.74
CA GLU A 249 0.10 2.88 -6.61
C GLU A 249 -0.66 2.69 -7.92
N PRO A 250 -0.77 3.70 -8.81
CA PRO A 250 -1.45 3.52 -10.10
C PRO A 250 -0.81 2.48 -11.01
N ASN A 251 0.47 2.14 -10.79
CA ASN A 251 1.22 1.18 -11.60
C ASN A 251 1.11 -0.26 -11.07
N VAL A 252 0.68 -0.43 -9.81
CA VAL A 252 0.66 -1.75 -9.14
C VAL A 252 -0.74 -2.22 -8.77
N ARG A 253 -1.74 -1.36 -8.92
CA ARG A 253 -3.14 -1.65 -8.62
C ARG A 253 -4.06 -1.07 -9.66
N ASP A 254 -4.99 -1.88 -10.14
CA ASP A 254 -6.12 -1.43 -10.94
C ASP A 254 -7.24 -1.00 -9.97
N LEU A 255 -7.36 0.33 -9.78
CA LEU A 255 -8.35 0.94 -8.91
C LEU A 255 -9.49 1.54 -9.74
N ALA A 256 -10.72 1.29 -9.31
CA ALA A 256 -11.92 1.80 -9.95
C ALA A 256 -12.01 3.35 -9.95
#